data_b005f0bb0086f1fc07c75e49b66a1e05
#
_entry.id   b005f0bb0086f1fc07c75e49b66a1e05
#
_cell.length_a   1.000
_cell.length_b   1.000
_cell.length_c   1.000
_cell.angle_alpha   90.00
_cell.angle_beta   90.00
_cell.angle_gamma   90.00
#
_symmetry.space_group_name_H-M   'P 1'
#
loop_
_entity.id
_entity.type
_entity.pdbx_description
1 polymer ?
#
loop_
_entity_poly.entity_id
_entity_poly.type
_entity_poly.pdbx_seq_one_letter_code
_entity_poly.pdbx_strand_id
1 'polypeptide(L)'
;FINDHFKYYNLCDWTPGMKFMVMPERKDIIIPPFKSAETNKEVDTGELKHKIFEYLGSEITERSFVHFNFECEGQQYYHELKNTTLEQYCLKPKAGIPTLAYLGDVDIAKELLEGQTLYMRTNKVRIDDPNSISGYKEVPIGINEEVTVTAVGVGSRAYPVKIVFQDKKGNTYYQPVAISKTNCGMADSDFIMENKNKY
;
A
#
# COMPACT_ATOMS: atom_id res chain seq x y z
N PHE A 1 -16.39 4.90 -6.31
CA PHE A 1 -16.29 4.74 -4.84
C PHE A 1 -14.95 5.26 -4.33
N ILE A 2 -13.84 4.76 -4.88
CA ILE A 2 -12.48 5.18 -4.47
C ILE A 2 -12.27 6.67 -4.71
N ASN A 3 -12.62 7.19 -5.89
CA ASN A 3 -12.51 8.61 -6.22
C ASN A 3 -13.28 9.53 -5.26
N ASP A 4 -14.37 9.04 -4.68
CA ASP A 4 -15.23 9.83 -3.80
C ASP A 4 -14.73 9.85 -2.35
N HIS A 5 -13.96 8.83 -1.94
CA HIS A 5 -13.65 8.59 -0.53
C HIS A 5 -12.16 8.65 -0.20
N PHE A 6 -11.26 8.42 -1.18
CA PHE A 6 -9.82 8.38 -0.94
C PHE A 6 -9.10 9.54 -1.61
N LYS A 7 -8.16 10.11 -0.90
CA LYS A 7 -7.26 11.15 -1.43
C LYS A 7 -6.01 10.51 -2.02
N TYR A 8 -5.57 11.04 -3.13
CA TYR A 8 -4.25 10.71 -3.66
C TYR A 8 -3.22 11.59 -2.97
N TYR A 9 -2.32 10.93 -2.23
CA TYR A 9 -1.14 11.58 -1.67
C TYR A 9 0.05 11.25 -2.55
N ASN A 10 0.73 12.27 -2.98
CA ASN A 10 2.05 12.08 -3.52
C ASN A 10 3.09 12.32 -2.41
N LEU A 11 4.34 11.98 -2.66
CA LEU A 11 5.40 12.09 -1.66
C LEU A 11 5.61 13.53 -1.14
N CYS A 12 5.24 14.54 -1.93
CA CYS A 12 5.25 15.94 -1.54
C CYS A 12 4.11 16.35 -0.61
N ASP A 13 3.06 15.53 -0.55
CA ASP A 13 1.92 15.77 0.33
C ASP A 13 2.13 15.14 1.72
N TRP A 14 3.23 14.40 1.90
CA TRP A 14 3.53 13.79 3.18
C TRP A 14 3.88 14.85 4.22
N THR A 15 3.28 14.73 5.39
CA THR A 15 3.54 15.60 6.53
C THR A 15 4.10 14.80 7.71
N PRO A 16 4.99 15.39 8.52
CA PRO A 16 5.47 14.75 9.74
C PRO A 16 4.33 14.23 10.61
N GLY A 17 4.51 13.06 11.19
CA GLY A 17 3.49 12.35 11.97
C GLY A 17 2.65 11.35 11.17
N MET A 18 2.69 11.37 9.83
CA MET A 18 2.06 10.32 9.03
C MET A 18 2.70 8.96 9.32
N LYS A 19 1.87 7.93 9.48
CA LYS A 19 2.31 6.58 9.79
C LYS A 19 2.16 5.65 8.61
N PHE A 20 3.21 4.87 8.38
CA PHE A 20 3.31 3.92 7.29
C PHE A 20 3.67 2.54 7.85
N MET A 21 3.21 1.50 7.20
CA MET A 21 3.69 0.15 7.47
C MET A 21 4.53 -0.35 6.30
N VAL A 22 5.67 -0.95 6.60
CA VAL A 22 6.48 -1.63 5.58
C VAL A 22 5.75 -2.88 5.14
N MET A 23 5.38 -2.90 3.87
CA MET A 23 4.64 -4.02 3.28
C MET A 23 5.55 -5.20 2.98
N PRO A 24 5.03 -6.45 3.07
CA PRO A 24 5.74 -7.61 2.58
C PRO A 24 6.01 -7.49 1.07
N GLU A 25 7.23 -7.83 0.68
CA GLU A 25 7.66 -7.82 -0.71
C GLU A 25 7.66 -9.22 -1.31
N ARG A 26 7.57 -9.27 -2.63
CA ARG A 26 7.94 -10.46 -3.37
C ARG A 26 9.47 -10.54 -3.50
N LYS A 27 9.99 -11.76 -3.48
CA LYS A 27 11.43 -12.04 -3.58
C LYS A 27 12.08 -11.55 -4.90
N ASP A 28 11.27 -11.30 -5.91
CA ASP A 28 11.70 -10.91 -7.26
C ASP A 28 11.75 -9.39 -7.50
N ILE A 29 11.45 -8.58 -6.47
CA ILE A 29 11.47 -7.11 -6.59
C ILE A 29 12.59 -6.55 -5.74
N ILE A 30 13.52 -5.87 -6.40
CA ILE A 30 14.55 -5.06 -5.76
C ILE A 30 13.95 -3.68 -5.48
N ILE A 31 13.81 -3.35 -4.22
CA ILE A 31 13.38 -2.03 -3.78
C ILE A 31 14.57 -1.35 -3.13
N PRO A 32 14.79 -0.05 -3.36
CA PRO A 32 15.82 0.68 -2.66
C PRO A 32 15.67 0.51 -1.15
N PRO A 33 16.71 0.05 -0.46
CA PRO A 33 16.62 -0.23 0.96
C PRO A 33 16.52 1.06 1.76
N PHE A 34 15.94 0.96 2.96
CA PHE A 34 16.12 1.97 3.98
C PHE A 34 17.56 1.92 4.50
N LYS A 35 18.06 3.07 4.97
CA LYS A 35 19.33 3.16 5.65
C LYS A 35 19.11 3.57 7.10
N SER A 36 19.90 2.99 8.01
CA SER A 36 19.96 3.45 9.39
C SER A 36 20.61 4.83 9.44
N ALA A 37 19.99 5.78 10.12
CA ALA A 37 20.56 7.13 10.29
C ALA A 37 21.84 7.10 11.14
N GLU A 38 21.96 6.14 12.06
CA GLU A 38 23.14 6.00 12.93
C GLU A 38 24.36 5.47 12.17
N THR A 39 24.15 4.43 11.36
CA THR A 39 25.28 3.72 10.72
C THR A 39 25.48 4.07 9.26
N ASN A 40 24.52 4.73 8.63
CA ASN A 40 24.41 4.99 7.19
C ASN A 40 24.46 3.72 6.31
N LYS A 41 24.21 2.56 6.92
CA LYS A 41 24.17 1.27 6.22
C LYS A 41 22.75 0.92 5.83
N GLU A 42 22.65 0.20 4.72
CA GLU A 42 21.39 -0.39 4.27
C GLU A 42 20.87 -1.40 5.28
N VAL A 43 19.56 -1.38 5.48
CA VAL A 43 18.87 -2.32 6.38
C VAL A 43 18.05 -3.27 5.50
N ASP A 44 18.11 -4.55 5.83
CA ASP A 44 17.30 -5.55 5.13
C ASP A 44 15.81 -5.23 5.33
N THR A 45 15.12 -5.01 4.21
CA THR A 45 13.67 -4.73 4.23
C THR A 45 12.89 -5.89 4.87
N GLY A 46 13.42 -7.11 4.83
CA GLY A 46 12.85 -8.26 5.53
C GLY A 46 12.76 -8.08 7.04
N GLU A 47 13.71 -7.38 7.65
CA GLU A 47 13.71 -7.08 9.09
C GLU A 47 12.71 -5.98 9.47
N LEU A 48 12.30 -5.18 8.48
CA LEU A 48 11.41 -4.04 8.67
C LEU A 48 9.94 -4.36 8.36
N LYS A 49 9.65 -5.54 7.82
CA LYS A 49 8.28 -5.97 7.48
C LYS A 49 7.34 -5.83 8.67
N HIS A 50 6.15 -5.32 8.38
CA HIS A 50 5.09 -5.11 9.36
C HIS A 50 5.40 -4.10 10.46
N LYS A 51 6.58 -3.48 10.43
CA LYS A 51 6.91 -2.40 11.36
C LYS A 51 6.26 -1.09 10.90
N ILE A 52 5.91 -0.27 11.90
CA ILE A 52 5.30 1.03 11.67
C ILE A 52 6.39 2.09 11.69
N PHE A 53 6.44 2.86 10.62
CA PHE A 53 7.32 4.01 10.43
C PHE A 53 6.53 5.29 10.58
N GLU A 54 6.98 6.19 11.44
CA GLU A 54 6.47 7.55 11.50
C GLU A 54 7.35 8.46 10.65
N TYR A 55 6.74 9.19 9.72
CA TYR A 55 7.45 10.13 8.87
C TYR A 55 7.83 11.38 9.66
N LEU A 56 9.10 11.76 9.60
CA LEU A 56 9.65 12.90 10.33
C LEU A 56 9.83 14.15 9.44
N GLY A 57 9.79 13.99 8.13
CA GLY A 57 10.04 15.05 7.18
C GLY A 57 11.12 14.69 6.16
N SER A 58 11.40 15.61 5.24
CA SER A 58 12.47 15.48 4.24
C SER A 58 13.51 16.57 4.42
N GLU A 59 14.71 16.25 3.99
CA GLU A 59 15.83 17.19 3.97
C GLU A 59 16.66 17.01 2.69
N ILE A 60 17.37 18.09 2.30
CA ILE A 60 18.35 18.06 1.23
C ILE A 60 19.73 18.01 1.88
N THR A 61 20.50 16.97 1.57
CA THR A 61 21.84 16.79 2.09
C THR A 61 22.84 17.72 1.39
N GLU A 62 24.04 17.86 1.96
CA GLU A 62 25.16 18.63 1.34
C GLU A 62 25.52 18.11 -0.08
N ARG A 63 25.25 16.85 -0.36
CA ARG A 63 25.46 16.23 -1.69
C ARG A 63 24.28 16.41 -2.64
N SER A 64 23.31 17.23 -2.27
CA SER A 64 22.08 17.46 -3.04
C SER A 64 21.23 16.18 -3.22
N PHE A 65 21.33 15.22 -2.31
CA PHE A 65 20.42 14.10 -2.22
C PHE A 65 19.23 14.46 -1.34
N VAL A 66 18.08 13.88 -1.61
CA VAL A 66 16.89 14.06 -0.77
C VAL A 66 16.74 12.85 0.14
N HIS A 67 16.70 13.10 1.44
CA HIS A 67 16.36 12.10 2.45
C HIS A 67 14.93 12.28 2.91
N PHE A 68 14.19 11.18 2.96
CA PHE A 68 12.91 11.08 3.66
C PHE A 68 13.18 10.34 4.97
N ASN A 69 12.99 11.05 6.07
CA ASN A 69 13.37 10.58 7.40
C ASN A 69 12.18 9.95 8.11
N PHE A 70 12.44 8.86 8.81
CA PHE A 70 11.43 8.10 9.55
C PHE A 70 11.97 7.67 10.92
N GLU A 71 11.06 7.43 11.84
CA GLU A 71 11.31 6.75 13.10
C GLU A 71 10.54 5.44 13.16
N CYS A 72 11.19 4.41 13.71
CA CYS A 72 10.58 3.13 14.00
C CYS A 72 11.21 2.54 15.26
N GLU A 73 10.38 2.28 16.28
CA GLU A 73 10.82 1.67 17.54
C GLU A 73 12.00 2.40 18.21
N GLY A 74 12.02 3.73 18.14
CA GLY A 74 13.08 4.57 18.73
C GLY A 74 14.35 4.68 17.90
N GLN A 75 14.39 4.09 16.72
CA GLN A 75 15.50 4.19 15.77
C GLN A 75 15.11 5.04 14.57
N GLN A 76 16.06 5.79 14.04
CA GLN A 76 15.84 6.61 12.85
C GLN A 76 16.38 5.94 11.59
N TYR A 77 15.59 6.06 10.53
CA TYR A 77 15.90 5.54 9.20
C TYR A 77 15.66 6.60 8.16
N TYR A 78 16.26 6.44 7.00
CA TYR A 78 15.95 7.30 5.86
C TYR A 78 15.90 6.52 4.55
N HIS A 79 15.11 7.05 3.62
CA HIS A 79 15.11 6.63 2.22
C HIS A 79 15.75 7.73 1.39
N GLU A 80 16.73 7.38 0.57
CA GLU A 80 17.55 8.33 -0.18
C GLU A 80 17.17 8.37 -1.66
N LEU A 81 16.87 9.57 -2.16
CA LEU A 81 16.76 9.84 -3.59
C LEU A 81 18.00 10.55 -4.08
N LYS A 82 18.65 9.95 -5.08
CA LYS A 82 19.85 10.47 -5.72
C LYS A 82 19.53 11.08 -7.08
N ASN A 83 20.34 12.06 -7.48
CA ASN A 83 20.28 12.64 -8.83
C ASN A 83 18.92 13.23 -9.22
N THR A 84 18.15 13.69 -8.26
CA THR A 84 16.88 14.38 -8.48
C THR A 84 16.64 15.38 -7.37
N THR A 85 15.89 16.43 -7.67
CA THR A 85 15.35 17.32 -6.63
C THR A 85 14.02 16.78 -6.13
N LEU A 86 13.61 17.18 -4.94
CA LEU A 86 12.28 16.85 -4.41
C LEU A 86 11.18 17.29 -5.37
N GLU A 87 11.28 18.53 -5.88
CA GLU A 87 10.32 19.08 -6.84
C GLU A 87 10.24 18.24 -8.12
N GLN A 88 11.37 17.91 -8.73
CA GLN A 88 11.39 17.06 -9.93
C GLN A 88 10.80 15.66 -9.68
N TYR A 89 11.05 15.11 -8.51
CA TYR A 89 10.51 13.80 -8.14
C TYR A 89 9.00 13.86 -7.96
N CYS A 90 8.49 14.90 -7.33
CA CYS A 90 7.07 15.12 -7.08
C CYS A 90 6.24 15.35 -8.36
N LEU A 91 6.86 15.81 -9.43
CA LEU A 91 6.19 15.92 -10.72
C LEU A 91 5.96 14.57 -11.40
N LYS A 92 6.60 13.49 -10.92
CA LYS A 92 6.39 12.15 -11.48
C LYS A 92 5.00 11.61 -11.13
N PRO A 93 4.29 11.00 -12.10
CA PRO A 93 2.91 10.54 -11.89
C PRO A 93 2.71 9.51 -10.78
N LYS A 94 3.78 8.83 -10.36
CA LYS A 94 3.76 7.75 -9.36
C LYS A 94 4.85 7.95 -8.32
N ALA A 95 4.97 9.17 -7.79
CA ALA A 95 5.93 9.47 -6.76
C ALA A 95 5.51 8.86 -5.42
N GLY A 96 6.32 7.98 -4.89
CA GLY A 96 6.10 7.32 -3.60
C GLY A 96 7.21 6.30 -3.30
N ILE A 97 7.10 5.65 -2.17
CA ILE A 97 7.97 4.55 -1.76
C ILE A 97 7.15 3.26 -1.82
N PRO A 98 7.40 2.37 -2.81
CA PRO A 98 6.51 1.22 -3.09
C PRO A 98 6.33 0.23 -1.94
N THR A 99 7.26 0.22 -0.98
CA THR A 99 7.22 -0.65 0.20
C THR A 99 6.36 -0.14 1.32
N LEU A 100 5.89 1.10 1.24
CA LEU A 100 5.16 1.74 2.32
C LEU A 100 3.66 1.83 2.02
N ALA A 101 2.85 1.32 2.96
CA ALA A 101 1.41 1.57 2.99
C ALA A 101 1.11 2.70 3.98
N TYR A 102 0.45 3.75 3.53
CA TYR A 102 -0.05 4.80 4.42
C TYR A 102 -1.21 4.26 5.26
N LEU A 103 -1.02 4.22 6.57
CA LEU A 103 -2.02 3.63 7.48
C LEU A 103 -3.32 4.42 7.54
N GLY A 104 -3.29 5.73 7.30
CA GLY A 104 -4.50 6.54 7.21
C GLY A 104 -5.43 6.09 6.08
N ASP A 105 -4.90 5.68 4.93
CA ASP A 105 -5.71 5.12 3.84
C ASP A 105 -6.29 3.76 4.21
N VAL A 106 -5.51 2.93 4.91
CA VAL A 106 -5.97 1.62 5.40
C VAL A 106 -7.11 1.78 6.40
N ASP A 107 -6.98 2.73 7.33
CA ASP A 107 -8.01 3.02 8.33
C ASP A 107 -9.31 3.51 7.70
N ILE A 108 -9.23 4.41 6.72
CA ILE A 108 -10.40 4.88 5.96
C ILE A 108 -11.06 3.72 5.22
N ALA A 109 -10.27 2.88 4.55
CA ALA A 109 -10.81 1.72 3.84
C ALA A 109 -11.49 0.74 4.81
N LYS A 110 -10.91 0.53 5.97
CA LYS A 110 -11.47 -0.32 7.01
C LYS A 110 -12.83 0.21 7.49
N GLU A 111 -12.90 1.49 7.85
CA GLU A 111 -14.12 2.12 8.31
C GLU A 111 -15.26 2.05 7.28
N LEU A 112 -14.93 2.25 6.01
CA LEU A 112 -15.93 2.29 4.93
C LEU A 112 -16.36 0.93 4.42
N LEU A 113 -15.52 -0.09 4.52
CA LEU A 113 -15.73 -1.36 3.82
C LEU A 113 -16.00 -2.53 4.75
N GLU A 114 -15.44 -2.60 5.95
CA GLU A 114 -15.67 -3.75 6.84
C GLU A 114 -17.15 -3.91 7.17
N GLY A 115 -17.65 -5.13 7.03
CA GLY A 115 -19.05 -5.47 7.25
C GLY A 115 -19.99 -5.10 6.10
N GLN A 116 -19.50 -4.44 5.05
CA GLN A 116 -20.34 -4.05 3.91
C GLN A 116 -20.61 -5.25 3.00
N THR A 117 -21.81 -5.26 2.46
CA THR A 117 -22.21 -6.16 1.37
C THR A 117 -21.99 -5.46 0.04
N LEU A 118 -21.14 -6.03 -0.79
CA LEU A 118 -20.74 -5.49 -2.09
C LEU A 118 -20.98 -6.53 -3.19
N TYR A 119 -20.85 -6.11 -4.43
CA TYR A 119 -21.08 -6.94 -5.61
C TYR A 119 -19.85 -6.96 -6.51
N MET A 120 -19.43 -8.17 -6.91
CA MET A 120 -18.25 -8.35 -7.74
C MET A 120 -18.43 -7.75 -9.13
N ARG A 121 -17.39 -7.04 -9.60
CA ARG A 121 -17.31 -6.48 -10.97
C ARG A 121 -16.29 -7.21 -11.84
N THR A 122 -15.59 -8.16 -11.26
CA THR A 122 -14.65 -9.03 -11.97
C THR A 122 -15.08 -10.48 -11.85
N ASN A 123 -14.55 -11.32 -12.73
CA ASN A 123 -14.74 -12.75 -12.69
C ASN A 123 -13.55 -13.51 -12.07
N LYS A 124 -12.57 -12.79 -11.51
CA LYS A 124 -11.38 -13.38 -10.87
C LYS A 124 -11.08 -12.69 -9.54
N VAL A 125 -10.75 -13.50 -8.57
CA VAL A 125 -10.33 -13.08 -7.23
C VAL A 125 -9.13 -13.89 -6.79
N ARG A 126 -8.48 -13.49 -5.70
CA ARG A 126 -7.29 -14.14 -5.18
C ARG A 126 -7.59 -14.95 -3.93
N ILE A 127 -6.90 -16.07 -3.82
CA ILE A 127 -6.74 -16.85 -2.60
C ILE A 127 -5.26 -17.03 -2.32
N ASP A 128 -4.89 -17.20 -1.05
CA ASP A 128 -3.50 -17.49 -0.68
C ASP A 128 -3.06 -18.85 -1.25
N ASP A 129 -1.84 -18.90 -1.79
CA ASP A 129 -1.22 -20.12 -2.28
C ASP A 129 0.27 -20.08 -1.94
N PRO A 130 0.67 -20.74 -0.84
CA PRO A 130 2.06 -20.75 -0.38
C PRO A 130 3.03 -21.43 -1.36
N ASN A 131 2.52 -22.24 -2.29
CA ASN A 131 3.33 -22.91 -3.31
C ASN A 131 3.57 -22.04 -4.55
N SER A 132 2.86 -20.93 -4.67
CA SER A 132 3.07 -19.95 -5.74
C SER A 132 4.20 -18.98 -5.39
N ILE A 133 5.04 -18.63 -6.36
CA ILE A 133 6.07 -17.59 -6.22
C ILE A 133 5.45 -16.26 -5.80
N SER A 134 4.24 -15.98 -6.27
CA SER A 134 3.48 -14.77 -5.92
C SER A 134 2.78 -14.84 -4.57
N GLY A 135 2.73 -16.02 -3.93
CA GLY A 135 2.01 -16.26 -2.68
C GLY A 135 0.49 -16.36 -2.86
N TYR A 136 -0.01 -16.31 -4.08
CA TYR A 136 -1.44 -16.40 -4.38
C TYR A 136 -1.71 -17.09 -5.70
N LYS A 137 -2.95 -17.51 -5.88
CA LYS A 137 -3.52 -17.88 -7.18
C LYS A 137 -4.84 -17.16 -7.42
N GLU A 138 -5.18 -16.95 -8.68
CA GLU A 138 -6.47 -16.44 -9.08
C GLU A 138 -7.48 -17.59 -9.24
N VAL A 139 -8.69 -17.34 -8.76
CA VAL A 139 -9.82 -18.28 -8.87
C VAL A 139 -11.03 -17.55 -9.45
N PRO A 140 -11.93 -18.26 -10.16
CA PRO A 140 -13.11 -17.65 -10.72
C PRO A 140 -14.13 -17.26 -9.63
N ILE A 141 -14.87 -16.18 -9.88
CA ILE A 141 -16.04 -15.77 -9.12
C ILE A 141 -17.09 -15.23 -10.10
N GLY A 142 -18.35 -15.27 -9.70
CA GLY A 142 -19.44 -14.74 -10.54
C GLY A 142 -19.46 -13.20 -10.58
N ILE A 143 -19.62 -12.62 -11.78
CA ILE A 143 -19.93 -11.18 -11.88
C ILE A 143 -21.28 -10.94 -11.21
N ASN A 144 -21.41 -9.85 -10.45
CA ASN A 144 -22.55 -9.51 -9.60
C ASN A 144 -22.78 -10.49 -8.44
N GLU A 145 -21.86 -11.41 -8.17
CA GLU A 145 -21.94 -12.21 -6.95
C GLU A 145 -21.85 -11.30 -5.72
N GLU A 146 -22.75 -11.55 -4.78
CA GLU A 146 -22.78 -10.82 -3.51
C GLU A 146 -21.72 -11.36 -2.57
N VAL A 147 -20.92 -10.45 -2.01
CA VAL A 147 -19.87 -10.76 -1.06
C VAL A 147 -19.94 -9.83 0.14
N THR A 148 -19.50 -10.30 1.29
CA THR A 148 -19.39 -9.50 2.51
C THR A 148 -17.92 -9.26 2.85
N VAL A 149 -17.53 -8.02 3.02
CA VAL A 149 -16.16 -7.66 3.46
C VAL A 149 -16.00 -8.05 4.92
N THR A 150 -15.07 -8.94 5.19
CA THR A 150 -14.82 -9.48 6.55
C THR A 150 -13.62 -8.83 7.23
N ALA A 151 -12.66 -8.32 6.45
CA ALA A 151 -11.50 -7.62 6.98
C ALA A 151 -10.88 -6.68 5.93
N VAL A 152 -10.30 -5.59 6.39
CA VAL A 152 -9.44 -4.71 5.61
C VAL A 152 -8.12 -4.53 6.34
N GLY A 153 -7.03 -4.62 5.63
CA GLY A 153 -5.69 -4.51 6.21
C GLY A 153 -4.65 -4.03 5.21
N VAL A 154 -3.41 -4.03 5.65
CA VAL A 154 -2.27 -3.67 4.80
C VAL A 154 -2.06 -4.72 3.73
N GLY A 155 -1.86 -4.27 2.52
CA GLY A 155 -1.61 -5.12 1.37
C GLY A 155 -0.14 -5.47 1.17
N SER A 156 0.25 -5.61 -0.07
CA SER A 156 1.63 -5.94 -0.43
C SER A 156 2.04 -5.23 -1.72
N ARG A 157 3.33 -4.97 -1.87
CA ARG A 157 3.91 -4.31 -3.06
C ARG A 157 3.33 -2.91 -3.27
N ALA A 158 2.86 -2.64 -4.49
CA ALA A 158 2.22 -1.37 -4.87
C ALA A 158 0.75 -1.26 -4.45
N TYR A 159 0.23 -2.24 -3.71
CA TYR A 159 -1.16 -2.30 -3.28
C TYR A 159 -1.25 -2.11 -1.77
N PRO A 160 -1.45 -0.87 -1.29
CA PRO A 160 -1.40 -0.55 0.14
C PRO A 160 -2.55 -1.16 0.94
N VAL A 161 -3.66 -1.50 0.30
CA VAL A 161 -4.84 -2.06 0.97
C VAL A 161 -5.16 -3.44 0.45
N LYS A 162 -5.41 -4.36 1.38
CA LYS A 162 -5.94 -5.71 1.12
C LYS A 162 -7.35 -5.79 1.67
N ILE A 163 -8.31 -6.09 0.80
CA ILE A 163 -9.70 -6.31 1.19
C ILE A 163 -9.96 -7.81 1.19
N VAL A 164 -10.41 -8.34 2.32
CA VAL A 164 -10.79 -9.75 2.50
C VAL A 164 -12.31 -9.83 2.56
N PHE A 165 -12.88 -10.77 1.84
CA PHE A 165 -14.33 -10.91 1.75
C PHE A 165 -14.75 -12.37 1.61
N GLN A 166 -16.00 -12.65 1.89
CA GLN A 166 -16.61 -13.98 1.77
C GLN A 166 -17.80 -13.95 0.84
N ASP A 167 -17.97 -15.03 0.07
CA ASP A 167 -19.20 -15.30 -0.67
C ASP A 167 -20.29 -15.87 0.26
N LYS A 168 -21.50 -16.07 -0.26
CA LYS A 168 -22.64 -16.65 0.50
C LYS A 168 -22.41 -18.10 0.96
N LYS A 169 -21.41 -18.77 0.40
CA LYS A 169 -21.03 -20.14 0.78
C LYS A 169 -19.96 -20.16 1.87
N GLY A 170 -19.45 -19.00 2.28
CA GLY A 170 -18.40 -18.86 3.27
C GLY A 170 -16.97 -19.03 2.71
N ASN A 171 -16.81 -19.10 1.40
CA ASN A 171 -15.47 -19.13 0.82
C ASN A 171 -14.82 -17.75 0.96
N THR A 172 -13.58 -17.74 1.40
CA THR A 172 -12.83 -16.51 1.65
C THR A 172 -11.89 -16.18 0.49
N TYR A 173 -11.93 -14.95 0.06
CA TYR A 173 -11.16 -14.38 -1.02
C TYR A 173 -10.55 -13.06 -0.61
N TYR A 174 -9.60 -12.56 -1.39
CA TYR A 174 -9.13 -11.22 -1.21
C TYR A 174 -8.84 -10.49 -2.52
N GLN A 175 -8.80 -9.17 -2.42
CA GLN A 175 -8.42 -8.27 -3.49
C GLN A 175 -7.45 -7.23 -2.93
N PRO A 176 -6.23 -7.11 -3.50
CA PRO A 176 -5.36 -5.99 -3.22
C PRO A 176 -5.79 -4.78 -4.04
N VAL A 177 -5.78 -3.61 -3.44
CA VAL A 177 -6.13 -2.36 -4.10
C VAL A 177 -5.09 -1.28 -3.81
N ALA A 178 -4.86 -0.43 -4.80
CA ALA A 178 -4.04 0.76 -4.66
C ALA A 178 -4.96 1.97 -4.63
N ILE A 179 -5.10 2.58 -3.47
CA ILE A 179 -6.00 3.70 -3.23
C ILE A 179 -5.27 5.04 -3.08
N SER A 180 -3.95 5.03 -3.18
CA SER A 180 -3.13 6.21 -2.96
C SER A 180 -1.89 6.21 -3.86
N LYS A 181 -1.39 7.40 -4.16
CA LYS A 181 -0.10 7.59 -4.83
C LYS A 181 1.09 7.55 -3.88
N THR A 182 0.87 7.38 -2.59
CA THR A 182 1.89 7.41 -1.54
C THR A 182 2.98 6.38 -1.74
N ASN A 183 2.66 5.28 -2.40
CA ASN A 183 3.55 4.17 -2.67
C ASN A 183 3.69 3.84 -4.17
N CYS A 184 3.62 4.82 -5.03
CA CYS A 184 3.53 4.62 -6.48
C CYS A 184 2.25 3.90 -6.92
N GLY A 185 1.18 4.08 -6.16
CA GLY A 185 -0.07 3.34 -6.29
C GLY A 185 -0.69 3.34 -7.68
N MET A 186 -1.45 2.29 -7.94
CA MET A 186 -2.21 2.11 -9.17
C MET A 186 -3.48 2.95 -9.15
N ALA A 187 -4.15 3.03 -10.29
CA ALA A 187 -5.39 3.77 -10.42
C ALA A 187 -6.60 3.02 -9.84
N ASP A 188 -7.72 3.71 -9.73
CA ASP A 188 -9.01 3.21 -9.22
C ASP A 188 -9.56 1.99 -9.97
N SER A 189 -9.08 1.73 -11.19
CA SER A 189 -9.44 0.56 -11.98
C SER A 189 -9.17 -0.78 -11.29
N ASP A 190 -8.35 -0.77 -10.25
CA ASP A 190 -8.03 -1.97 -9.46
C ASP A 190 -9.12 -2.31 -8.43
N PHE A 191 -10.07 -1.40 -8.19
CA PHE A 191 -11.19 -1.65 -7.31
C PHE A 191 -12.34 -2.30 -8.08
N ILE A 192 -12.71 -3.49 -7.70
CA ILE A 192 -13.60 -4.37 -8.45
C ILE A 192 -14.90 -4.73 -7.73
N MET A 193 -15.11 -4.17 -6.55
CA MET A 193 -16.33 -4.36 -5.75
C MET A 193 -17.11 -3.05 -5.65
N GLU A 194 -18.40 -3.11 -5.82
CA GLU A 194 -19.29 -1.96 -5.76
C GLU A 194 -20.58 -2.29 -5.00
N ASN A 195 -21.18 -1.26 -4.41
CA ASN A 195 -22.51 -1.37 -3.87
C ASN A 195 -23.54 -1.40 -5.03
N LYS A 196 -24.44 -2.35 -5.03
CA LYS A 196 -25.44 -2.55 -6.09
C LYS A 196 -26.34 -1.33 -6.31
N ASN A 197 -26.57 -0.54 -5.27
CA ASN A 197 -27.48 0.61 -5.30
C ASN A 197 -26.89 1.85 -6.01
N LYS A 198 -25.70 1.75 -6.60
CA LYS A 198 -25.10 2.84 -7.38
C LYS A 198 -25.51 2.87 -8.86
N TYR A 199 -26.39 1.94 -9.29
CA TYR A 199 -26.88 1.86 -10.69
C TYR A 199 -28.37 1.72 -10.76
#